data_81414410b5ff0b261bd19b4ccc0db059
#
_entry.id   81414410b5ff0b261bd19b4ccc0db059
#
_cell.length_a   1.000
_cell.length_b   1.000
_cell.length_c   1.000
_cell.angle_alpha   90.00
_cell.angle_beta   90.00
_cell.angle_gamma   90.00
#
_symmetry.space_group_name_H-M   'P 1'
#
loop_
_entity.id
_entity.type
_entity.pdbx_description
1 polymer ?
#
loop_
_entity_poly.entity_id
_entity_poly.type
_entity_poly.pdbx_seq_one_letter_code
_entity_poly.pdbx_strand_id
1 'polypeptide(L)'
;MTEQNEDGAGSWINIGLGGRLGNRLTDIGGGSGSPLPPRLHSLTGLPWFDCWTQRLRTEKKSEHTIRAYTVAARTLSTTALPGESNLDWDGAKALSVLEFHSRVDPNRGRLDAWLNSIGELKPATVNARIAAASHLLQWVGHSIPDWIQRPNRSRSLPRTLGRKELSRVRSAASQSEDPLAQPVVTILLDTGLRVSELCGLDTDDVDTEDMSALVIAGKGEKDRTVLFTQATVKAIEGWTPIRNTRMGICDRENEQRSLLLSSRGRRMNPRSVQKLMDRLADAADIPRSRLSPHTLRHTFATGLLERGADLVTIQRLLGHASIATTRVYLEIGDQTLREIYHRAQREEAATDDSDEVTVIEAEEALPDVGEAPYQRIP
;
A
#
# COMPACT_ATOMS: atom_id res chain seq x y z
N MET A 1 -8.16 -36.15 -33.49
CA MET A 1 -9.20 -35.16 -33.22
C MET A 1 -9.08 -34.81 -31.76
N THR A 2 -8.25 -33.84 -31.46
CA THR A 2 -8.00 -33.31 -30.12
C THR A 2 -7.82 -31.82 -30.32
N GLU A 3 -8.87 -31.07 -30.08
CA GLU A 3 -8.83 -29.62 -29.99
C GLU A 3 -8.22 -29.25 -28.62
N GLN A 4 -7.06 -28.62 -28.64
CA GLN A 4 -6.47 -27.97 -27.48
C GLN A 4 -7.06 -26.58 -27.40
N ASN A 5 -7.72 -26.30 -26.30
CA ASN A 5 -8.08 -24.94 -25.86
C ASN A 5 -6.82 -24.21 -25.45
N GLU A 6 -6.37 -23.28 -26.27
CA GLU A 6 -5.50 -22.20 -25.92
C GLU A 6 -6.37 -20.96 -25.60
N ASP A 7 -6.78 -20.83 -24.36
CA ASP A 7 -7.41 -19.61 -23.86
C ASP A 7 -6.61 -19.07 -22.69
N GLY A 8 -5.97 -17.90 -22.86
CA GLY A 8 -5.42 -17.18 -21.71
C GLY A 8 -4.27 -16.21 -21.96
N ALA A 9 -3.94 -15.88 -23.19
CA ALA A 9 -2.92 -14.86 -23.47
C ALA A 9 -3.54 -13.63 -24.15
N GLY A 10 -3.92 -12.68 -23.34
CA GLY A 10 -3.69 -11.27 -23.58
C GLY A 10 -4.25 -10.57 -24.79
N SER A 11 -5.52 -10.28 -24.78
CA SER A 11 -6.10 -9.21 -25.60
C SER A 11 -5.85 -7.82 -24.96
N TRP A 12 -4.57 -7.41 -24.88
CA TRP A 12 -4.17 -6.09 -24.33
C TRP A 12 -3.88 -5.05 -25.39
N ILE A 13 -3.81 -5.43 -26.66
CA ILE A 13 -3.32 -4.57 -27.75
C ILE A 13 -4.47 -4.19 -28.64
N ASN A 14 -5.49 -3.55 -28.07
CA ASN A 14 -6.36 -2.67 -28.83
C ASN A 14 -6.55 -1.35 -28.08
N ILE A 15 -5.46 -0.75 -27.64
CA ILE A 15 -5.36 0.69 -27.50
C ILE A 15 -5.40 1.16 -28.96
N GLY A 16 -6.51 1.77 -29.38
CA GLY A 16 -6.80 2.15 -30.76
C GLY A 16 -5.75 2.97 -31.48
N LEU A 17 -4.56 2.46 -31.63
CA LEU A 17 -3.40 3.10 -32.28
C LEU A 17 -3.32 2.80 -33.78
N GLY A 18 -3.99 1.78 -34.27
CA GLY A 18 -3.92 1.38 -35.67
C GLY A 18 -4.52 2.35 -36.70
N GLY A 19 -5.35 3.30 -36.28
CA GLY A 19 -6.04 4.22 -37.17
C GLY A 19 -5.51 5.66 -37.21
N ARG A 20 -4.62 6.07 -36.29
CA ARG A 20 -4.18 7.48 -36.17
C ARG A 20 -2.70 7.71 -36.45
N LEU A 21 -1.85 6.68 -36.37
CA LEU A 21 -0.42 6.83 -36.70
C LEU A 21 -0.18 7.12 -38.20
N GLY A 22 -1.02 6.59 -39.08
CA GLY A 22 -0.88 6.80 -40.52
C GLY A 22 -1.12 8.26 -40.99
N ASN A 23 -1.95 9.01 -40.29
CA ASN A 23 -2.32 10.38 -40.71
C ASN A 23 -1.57 11.51 -39.99
N ARG A 24 -0.78 11.23 -38.94
CA ARG A 24 -0.01 12.29 -38.24
C ARG A 24 1.45 12.40 -38.66
N LEU A 25 2.01 11.40 -39.34
CA LEU A 25 3.39 11.44 -39.80
C LEU A 25 3.58 12.24 -41.09
N THR A 26 2.48 12.62 -41.75
CA THR A 26 2.55 13.40 -43.01
C THR A 26 2.38 14.93 -42.83
N ASP A 27 2.01 15.38 -41.62
CA ASP A 27 1.84 16.80 -41.33
C ASP A 27 3.01 17.33 -40.46
N ILE A 28 4.25 17.17 -40.97
CA ILE A 28 5.44 17.89 -40.47
C ILE A 28 5.53 19.25 -41.15
N GLY A 29 4.47 20.02 -41.01
CA GLY A 29 4.40 21.39 -41.48
C GLY A 29 3.83 22.31 -40.42
N GLY A 30 4.69 22.97 -39.63
CA GLY A 30 4.40 24.24 -38.99
C GLY A 30 3.29 24.29 -37.93
N GLY A 31 3.17 23.28 -37.08
CA GLY A 31 2.29 23.36 -35.89
C GLY A 31 2.98 24.17 -34.79
N SER A 32 2.47 25.36 -34.46
CA SER A 32 2.90 26.13 -33.28
C SER A 32 2.71 25.29 -32.02
N GLY A 33 3.80 24.73 -31.50
CA GLY A 33 3.80 24.07 -30.19
C GLY A 33 3.21 25.04 -29.16
N SER A 34 2.56 24.47 -28.13
CA SER A 34 2.03 25.27 -27.03
C SER A 34 3.13 26.17 -26.47
N PRO A 35 2.89 27.47 -26.27
CA PRO A 35 3.94 28.38 -25.80
C PRO A 35 4.37 28.00 -24.38
N LEU A 36 5.65 28.22 -24.07
CA LEU A 36 6.16 27.99 -22.70
C LEU A 36 5.39 28.88 -21.71
N PRO A 37 4.86 28.31 -20.60
CA PRO A 37 4.12 29.10 -19.64
C PRO A 37 4.92 30.28 -19.08
N PRO A 38 4.31 31.45 -18.87
CA PRO A 38 5.01 32.65 -18.34
C PRO A 38 5.80 32.39 -17.05
N ARG A 39 5.27 31.52 -16.16
CA ARG A 39 5.93 31.12 -14.91
C ARG A 39 7.28 30.41 -15.10
N LEU A 40 7.56 29.91 -16.27
CA LEU A 40 8.83 29.25 -16.62
C LEU A 40 9.78 30.15 -17.44
N HIS A 41 9.38 31.36 -17.82
CA HIS A 41 10.22 32.26 -18.63
C HIS A 41 11.55 32.58 -17.94
N SER A 42 11.58 32.72 -16.62
CA SER A 42 12.82 32.94 -15.84
C SER A 42 13.72 31.70 -15.74
N LEU A 43 13.22 30.52 -16.11
CA LEU A 43 13.91 29.24 -16.01
C LEU A 43 14.37 28.69 -17.35
N THR A 44 14.11 29.40 -18.45
CA THR A 44 14.31 28.90 -19.85
C THR A 44 15.69 28.34 -20.12
N GLY A 45 16.74 28.94 -19.56
CA GLY A 45 18.14 28.54 -19.75
C GLY A 45 18.66 27.55 -18.68
N LEU A 46 17.86 27.21 -17.67
CA LEU A 46 18.28 26.32 -16.60
C LEU A 46 17.98 24.85 -16.96
N PRO A 47 18.74 23.89 -16.41
CA PRO A 47 18.45 22.47 -16.55
C PRO A 47 17.06 22.13 -16.05
N TRP A 48 16.20 21.58 -16.91
CA TRP A 48 14.81 21.28 -16.56
C TRP A 48 14.68 20.31 -15.40
N PHE A 49 15.58 19.33 -15.32
CA PHE A 49 15.48 18.27 -14.32
C PHE A 49 15.67 18.82 -12.89
N ASP A 50 16.60 19.75 -12.71
CA ASP A 50 16.84 20.40 -11.42
C ASP A 50 15.65 21.27 -11.03
N CYS A 51 15.12 22.06 -11.97
CA CYS A 51 13.94 22.89 -11.75
C CYS A 51 12.70 22.05 -11.39
N TRP A 52 12.48 20.96 -12.11
CA TRP A 52 11.34 20.08 -11.85
C TRP A 52 11.47 19.29 -10.54
N THR A 53 12.65 18.77 -10.21
CA THR A 53 12.87 18.08 -8.94
C THR A 53 12.73 19.02 -7.75
N GLN A 54 13.18 20.27 -7.89
CA GLN A 54 12.94 21.31 -6.87
C GLN A 54 11.43 21.58 -6.71
N ARG A 55 10.67 21.64 -7.81
CA ARG A 55 9.21 21.76 -7.77
C ARG A 55 8.56 20.60 -7.01
N LEU A 56 8.97 19.36 -7.27
CA LEU A 56 8.48 18.19 -6.53
C LEU A 56 8.74 18.28 -5.02
N ARG A 57 9.92 18.80 -4.62
CA ARG A 57 10.24 19.02 -3.20
C ARG A 57 9.39 20.14 -2.59
N THR A 58 9.17 21.23 -3.32
CA THR A 58 8.28 22.33 -2.91
C THR A 58 6.84 21.82 -2.70
N GLU A 59 6.37 20.91 -3.55
CA GLU A 59 5.08 20.22 -3.38
C GLU A 59 5.11 19.19 -2.26
N LYS A 60 6.24 19.11 -1.55
CA LYS A 60 6.42 18.16 -0.45
C LYS A 60 6.16 16.70 -0.87
N LYS A 61 6.47 16.28 -2.11
CA LYS A 61 6.45 14.86 -2.49
C LYS A 61 7.49 14.08 -1.67
N SER A 62 7.18 12.81 -1.37
CA SER A 62 8.15 11.95 -0.69
C SER A 62 9.33 11.61 -1.61
N GLU A 63 10.51 11.35 -1.04
CA GLU A 63 11.67 10.90 -1.79
C GLU A 63 11.40 9.62 -2.61
N HIS A 64 10.51 8.75 -2.10
CA HIS A 64 10.05 7.58 -2.86
C HIS A 64 9.27 8.00 -4.12
N THR A 65 8.36 8.95 -3.98
CA THR A 65 7.59 9.51 -5.11
C THR A 65 8.52 10.19 -6.11
N ILE A 66 9.49 10.99 -5.62
CA ILE A 66 10.46 11.69 -6.49
C ILE A 66 11.26 10.66 -7.28
N ARG A 67 11.76 9.59 -6.65
CA ARG A 67 12.46 8.50 -7.33
C ARG A 67 11.60 7.81 -8.39
N ALA A 68 10.35 7.49 -8.06
CA ALA A 68 9.42 6.86 -8.99
C ALA A 68 9.13 7.79 -10.20
N TYR A 69 8.94 9.08 -9.94
CA TYR A 69 8.72 10.10 -10.98
C TYR A 69 9.97 10.29 -11.86
N THR A 70 11.16 10.27 -11.26
CA THR A 70 12.44 10.34 -12.01
C THR A 70 12.57 9.19 -13.00
N VAL A 71 12.14 7.97 -12.64
CA VAL A 71 12.18 6.82 -13.57
C VAL A 71 11.30 7.08 -14.80
N ALA A 72 10.09 7.59 -14.61
CA ALA A 72 9.20 7.91 -15.73
C ALA A 72 9.75 9.08 -16.57
N ALA A 73 10.23 10.13 -15.93
CA ALA A 73 10.85 11.28 -16.57
C ALA A 73 12.07 10.85 -17.40
N ARG A 74 12.94 10.02 -16.84
CA ARG A 74 14.08 9.44 -17.55
C ARG A 74 13.64 8.71 -18.81
N THR A 75 12.74 7.74 -18.68
CA THR A 75 12.32 6.93 -19.84
C THR A 75 11.62 7.77 -20.90
N LEU A 76 10.79 8.75 -20.53
CA LEU A 76 10.13 9.65 -21.49
C LEU A 76 11.15 10.54 -22.22
N SER A 77 12.08 11.16 -21.50
CA SER A 77 13.04 12.10 -22.08
C SER A 77 14.08 11.44 -22.97
N THR A 78 14.45 10.17 -22.68
CA THR A 78 15.43 9.40 -23.47
C THR A 78 14.80 8.57 -24.59
N THR A 79 13.47 8.50 -24.70
CA THR A 79 12.81 7.84 -25.84
C THR A 79 13.21 8.52 -27.14
N ALA A 80 13.81 7.77 -28.07
CA ALA A 80 14.19 8.26 -29.36
C ALA A 80 13.02 8.21 -30.36
N LEU A 81 12.98 9.17 -31.28
CA LEU A 81 12.10 9.13 -32.45
C LEU A 81 12.89 8.69 -33.67
N PRO A 82 12.25 8.13 -34.71
CA PRO A 82 12.91 7.82 -35.96
C PRO A 82 13.64 9.07 -36.53
N GLY A 83 14.94 8.92 -36.84
CA GLY A 83 15.77 10.00 -37.34
C GLY A 83 16.39 10.94 -36.30
N GLU A 84 16.09 10.76 -35.01
CA GLU A 84 16.75 11.48 -33.92
C GLU A 84 18.01 10.77 -33.42
N SER A 85 18.99 11.53 -32.99
CA SER A 85 20.14 11.01 -32.25
C SER A 85 19.69 10.54 -30.88
N ASN A 86 20.18 9.36 -30.48
CA ASN A 86 19.93 8.82 -29.13
C ASN A 86 20.52 9.77 -28.09
N LEU A 87 19.68 10.22 -27.17
CA LEU A 87 20.08 11.02 -26.02
C LEU A 87 20.11 10.13 -24.77
N ASP A 88 21.26 10.07 -24.15
CA ASP A 88 21.40 9.37 -22.87
C ASP A 88 20.73 10.17 -21.72
N TRP A 89 20.74 9.60 -20.52
CA TRP A 89 20.11 10.24 -19.39
C TRP A 89 20.83 11.52 -18.93
N ASP A 90 22.16 11.56 -19.04
CA ASP A 90 22.91 12.74 -18.61
C ASP A 90 22.72 13.89 -19.57
N GLY A 91 22.73 13.64 -20.87
CA GLY A 91 22.37 14.61 -21.88
C GLY A 91 20.91 15.07 -21.75
N ALA A 92 19.98 14.14 -21.49
CA ALA A 92 18.57 14.50 -21.31
C ALA A 92 18.35 15.42 -20.09
N LYS A 93 19.05 15.20 -18.97
CA LYS A 93 18.96 16.07 -17.78
C LYS A 93 19.53 17.47 -18.02
N ALA A 94 20.55 17.58 -18.88
CA ALA A 94 21.25 18.81 -19.14
C ALA A 94 20.47 19.76 -20.07
N LEU A 95 19.42 19.28 -20.74
CA LEU A 95 18.58 20.14 -21.57
C LEU A 95 18.04 21.32 -20.76
N SER A 96 18.01 22.49 -21.33
CA SER A 96 17.32 23.63 -20.76
C SER A 96 15.82 23.40 -20.71
N VAL A 97 15.12 24.14 -19.87
CA VAL A 97 13.65 24.07 -19.75
C VAL A 97 12.96 24.26 -21.09
N LEU A 98 13.49 25.17 -21.92
CA LEU A 98 12.93 25.46 -23.26
C LEU A 98 13.15 24.31 -24.25
N GLU A 99 14.35 23.75 -24.30
CA GLU A 99 14.66 22.59 -25.14
C GLU A 99 13.83 21.37 -24.71
N PHE A 100 13.72 21.16 -23.42
CA PHE A 100 12.92 20.07 -22.87
C PHE A 100 11.44 20.23 -23.16
N HIS A 101 10.88 21.44 -22.99
CA HIS A 101 9.50 21.75 -23.40
C HIS A 101 9.24 21.32 -24.83
N SER A 102 10.09 21.75 -25.75
CA SER A 102 9.98 21.41 -27.17
C SER A 102 10.13 19.89 -27.42
N ARG A 103 11.01 19.24 -26.66
CA ARG A 103 11.27 17.80 -26.78
C ARG A 103 10.09 16.91 -26.37
N VAL A 104 9.38 17.28 -25.31
CA VAL A 104 8.27 16.48 -24.78
C VAL A 104 6.89 16.92 -25.24
N ASP A 105 6.85 17.82 -26.26
CA ASP A 105 5.59 18.22 -26.88
C ASP A 105 4.80 17.00 -27.35
N PRO A 106 3.55 16.78 -26.81
CA PRO A 106 2.74 15.64 -27.18
C PRO A 106 2.44 15.48 -28.64
N ASN A 107 2.51 16.59 -29.41
CA ASN A 107 2.24 16.60 -30.86
C ASN A 107 3.41 16.04 -31.70
N ARG A 108 4.57 15.81 -31.10
CA ARG A 108 5.76 15.32 -31.79
C ARG A 108 5.96 13.80 -31.77
N GLY A 109 4.98 13.03 -31.24
CA GLY A 109 4.99 11.57 -31.27
C GLY A 109 5.88 10.87 -30.21
N ARG A 110 6.70 11.61 -29.45
CA ARG A 110 7.58 11.02 -28.42
C ARG A 110 6.76 10.36 -27.30
N LEU A 111 5.64 10.98 -26.93
CA LEU A 111 4.75 10.44 -25.92
C LEU A 111 4.12 9.12 -26.36
N ASP A 112 3.75 9.01 -27.65
CA ASP A 112 3.22 7.78 -28.24
C ASP A 112 4.29 6.67 -28.22
N ALA A 113 5.50 6.97 -28.68
CA ALA A 113 6.62 6.03 -28.68
C ALA A 113 6.96 5.56 -27.25
N TRP A 114 6.94 6.48 -26.28
CA TRP A 114 7.16 6.15 -24.88
C TRP A 114 6.03 5.27 -24.30
N LEU A 115 4.76 5.58 -24.56
CA LEU A 115 3.62 4.77 -24.11
C LEU A 115 3.70 3.34 -24.66
N ASN A 116 4.06 3.18 -25.93
CA ASN A 116 4.31 1.89 -26.53
C ASN A 116 5.42 1.11 -25.77
N SER A 117 6.51 1.79 -25.42
CA SER A 117 7.64 1.16 -24.71
C SER A 117 7.30 0.67 -23.29
N ILE A 118 6.27 1.24 -22.66
CA ILE A 118 5.83 0.85 -21.33
C ILE A 118 4.56 -0.02 -21.31
N GLY A 119 3.98 -0.30 -22.47
CA GLY A 119 2.68 -0.98 -22.63
C GLY A 119 2.66 -2.40 -22.05
N GLU A 120 3.76 -3.14 -22.14
CA GLU A 120 3.89 -4.50 -21.61
C GLU A 120 4.11 -4.58 -20.08
N LEU A 121 4.28 -3.44 -19.43
CA LEU A 121 4.45 -3.42 -17.98
C LEU A 121 3.11 -3.68 -17.28
N LYS A 122 3.19 -4.14 -16.02
CA LYS A 122 2.00 -4.34 -15.18
C LYS A 122 1.15 -3.07 -15.12
N PRO A 123 -0.20 -3.16 -15.19
CA PRO A 123 -1.12 -2.02 -15.21
C PRO A 123 -0.86 -0.97 -14.12
N ALA A 124 -0.52 -1.42 -12.90
CA ALA A 124 -0.16 -0.52 -11.81
C ALA A 124 1.09 0.30 -12.09
N THR A 125 2.10 -0.31 -12.75
CA THR A 125 3.35 0.37 -13.12
C THR A 125 3.10 1.37 -14.25
N VAL A 126 2.33 0.97 -15.28
CA VAL A 126 1.93 1.87 -16.38
C VAL A 126 1.20 3.09 -15.81
N ASN A 127 0.19 2.87 -14.96
CA ASN A 127 -0.56 3.96 -14.34
C ASN A 127 0.31 4.91 -13.50
N ALA A 128 1.28 4.38 -12.76
CA ALA A 128 2.23 5.19 -11.99
C ALA A 128 3.14 6.02 -12.91
N ARG A 129 3.62 5.44 -14.02
CA ARG A 129 4.43 6.15 -15.00
C ARG A 129 3.64 7.23 -15.74
N ILE A 130 2.40 6.94 -16.15
CA ILE A 130 1.51 7.93 -16.75
C ILE A 130 1.24 9.08 -15.77
N ALA A 131 0.99 8.81 -14.49
CA ALA A 131 0.79 9.86 -13.50
C ALA A 131 2.01 10.78 -13.35
N ALA A 132 3.22 10.21 -13.36
CA ALA A 132 4.46 10.97 -13.31
C ALA A 132 4.69 11.81 -14.59
N ALA A 133 4.46 11.22 -15.76
CA ALA A 133 4.55 11.92 -17.04
C ALA A 133 3.52 13.06 -17.13
N SER A 134 2.29 12.81 -16.65
CA SER A 134 1.23 13.82 -16.56
C SER A 134 1.66 15.01 -15.72
N HIS A 135 2.24 14.76 -14.55
CA HIS A 135 2.76 15.83 -13.69
C HIS A 135 3.87 16.63 -14.38
N LEU A 136 4.78 15.94 -15.07
CA LEU A 136 5.89 16.55 -15.78
C LEU A 136 5.41 17.43 -16.96
N LEU A 137 4.51 16.88 -17.79
CA LEU A 137 3.91 17.61 -18.92
C LEU A 137 3.17 18.85 -18.44
N GLN A 138 2.32 18.73 -17.41
CA GLN A 138 1.62 19.88 -16.83
C GLN A 138 2.59 20.94 -16.28
N TRP A 139 3.68 20.50 -15.64
CA TRP A 139 4.69 21.41 -15.13
C TRP A 139 5.33 22.20 -16.27
N VAL A 140 5.73 21.55 -17.35
CA VAL A 140 6.39 22.20 -18.49
C VAL A 140 5.40 22.95 -19.40
N GLY A 141 4.08 22.82 -19.18
CA GLY A 141 3.04 23.61 -19.84
C GLY A 141 2.29 22.90 -20.96
N HIS A 142 2.44 21.58 -21.07
CA HIS A 142 1.65 20.80 -22.01
C HIS A 142 0.38 20.25 -21.38
N SER A 143 -0.72 20.25 -22.15
CA SER A 143 -1.93 19.52 -21.79
C SER A 143 -1.69 18.02 -21.90
N ILE A 144 -2.31 17.26 -21.00
CA ILE A 144 -2.34 15.80 -21.14
C ILE A 144 -3.32 15.49 -22.28
N PRO A 145 -2.88 14.73 -23.30
CA PRO A 145 -3.79 14.35 -24.38
C PRO A 145 -4.94 13.48 -23.89
N ASP A 146 -6.16 13.75 -24.34
CA ASP A 146 -7.38 13.02 -23.95
C ASP A 146 -7.39 11.55 -24.41
N TRP A 147 -6.57 11.22 -25.42
CA TRP A 147 -6.44 9.86 -25.92
C TRP A 147 -5.61 8.93 -25.00
N ILE A 148 -4.93 9.45 -23.98
CA ILE A 148 -4.18 8.63 -23.03
C ILE A 148 -5.17 7.87 -22.12
N GLN A 149 -5.36 6.60 -22.43
CA GLN A 149 -6.15 5.70 -21.60
C GLN A 149 -5.27 5.03 -20.55
N ARG A 150 -5.76 5.01 -19.32
CA ARG A 150 -5.11 4.28 -18.23
C ARG A 150 -5.61 2.85 -18.22
N PRO A 151 -4.71 1.86 -18.26
CA PRO A 151 -5.14 0.47 -18.18
C PRO A 151 -5.91 0.21 -16.87
N ASN A 152 -6.99 -0.56 -17.00
CA ASN A 152 -7.76 -0.99 -15.85
C ASN A 152 -6.90 -1.82 -14.91
N ARG A 153 -6.95 -1.52 -13.62
CA ARG A 153 -6.35 -2.38 -12.62
C ARG A 153 -7.27 -3.57 -12.42
N SER A 154 -6.80 -4.76 -12.72
CA SER A 154 -7.49 -5.96 -12.23
C SER A 154 -7.52 -5.88 -10.71
N ARG A 155 -8.70 -5.93 -10.12
CA ARG A 155 -8.88 -6.05 -8.67
C ARG A 155 -8.46 -7.46 -8.29
N SER A 156 -7.19 -7.65 -7.96
CA SER A 156 -6.77 -8.90 -7.33
C SER A 156 -7.15 -8.83 -5.86
N LEU A 157 -7.82 -9.85 -5.37
CA LEU A 157 -8.06 -10.00 -3.93
C LEU A 157 -6.72 -9.93 -3.18
N PRO A 158 -6.67 -9.27 -2.01
CA PRO A 158 -5.50 -9.26 -1.16
C PRO A 158 -5.05 -10.70 -0.87
N ARG A 159 -3.77 -10.95 -1.06
CA ARG A 159 -3.20 -12.24 -0.73
C ARG A 159 -3.01 -12.32 0.77
N THR A 160 -3.74 -13.20 1.43
CA THR A 160 -3.58 -13.53 2.84
C THR A 160 -2.96 -14.92 3.00
N LEU A 161 -2.36 -15.16 4.16
CA LEU A 161 -1.89 -16.49 4.52
C LEU A 161 -3.03 -17.28 5.15
N GLY A 162 -3.24 -18.52 4.67
CA GLY A 162 -4.14 -19.45 5.33
C GLY A 162 -3.59 -19.92 6.68
N ARG A 163 -4.46 -20.48 7.55
CA ARG A 163 -4.08 -20.94 8.90
C ARG A 163 -2.86 -21.85 8.92
N LYS A 164 -2.76 -22.79 7.99
CA LYS A 164 -1.60 -23.72 7.87
C LYS A 164 -0.31 -22.98 7.47
N GLU A 165 -0.40 -22.06 6.50
CA GLU A 165 0.75 -21.25 6.08
C GLU A 165 1.23 -20.35 7.23
N LEU A 166 0.30 -19.71 7.93
CA LEU A 166 0.59 -18.86 9.09
C LEU A 166 1.29 -19.63 10.21
N SER A 167 0.84 -20.84 10.52
CA SER A 167 1.50 -21.71 11.49
C SER A 167 2.92 -22.05 11.07
N ARG A 168 3.15 -22.40 9.79
CA ARG A 168 4.49 -22.70 9.27
C ARG A 168 5.41 -21.47 9.33
N VAL A 169 4.91 -20.28 8.99
CA VAL A 169 5.68 -19.03 9.09
C VAL A 169 6.07 -18.72 10.54
N ARG A 170 5.15 -18.89 11.49
CA ARG A 170 5.45 -18.69 12.92
C ARG A 170 6.48 -19.70 13.43
N SER A 171 6.37 -20.97 13.03
CA SER A 171 7.34 -21.99 13.37
C SER A 171 8.73 -21.70 12.76
N ALA A 172 8.79 -21.34 11.48
CA ALA A 172 10.02 -20.95 10.82
C ALA A 172 10.69 -19.72 11.48
N ALA A 173 9.89 -18.75 11.92
CA ALA A 173 10.40 -17.57 12.61
C ALA A 173 10.97 -17.89 13.99
N SER A 174 10.31 -18.77 14.76
CA SER A 174 10.77 -19.18 16.10
C SER A 174 12.01 -20.08 16.06
N GLN A 175 12.21 -20.83 14.96
CA GLN A 175 13.34 -21.73 14.77
C GLN A 175 14.50 -21.10 13.96
N SER A 176 14.32 -19.85 13.55
CA SER A 176 15.30 -19.14 12.72
C SER A 176 16.57 -18.83 13.51
N GLU A 177 17.73 -19.04 12.88
CA GLU A 177 19.02 -18.56 13.40
C GLU A 177 19.12 -17.02 13.43
N ASP A 178 18.30 -16.31 12.63
CA ASP A 178 18.24 -14.85 12.67
C ASP A 178 17.34 -14.41 13.82
N PRO A 179 17.89 -13.84 14.91
CA PRO A 179 17.11 -13.47 16.09
C PRO A 179 16.09 -12.38 15.82
N LEU A 180 16.15 -11.70 14.65
CA LEU A 180 15.13 -10.74 14.21
C LEU A 180 13.87 -11.40 13.65
N ALA A 181 13.92 -12.69 13.30
CA ALA A 181 12.83 -13.35 12.62
C ALA A 181 11.54 -13.36 13.47
N GLN A 182 11.65 -13.78 14.72
CA GLN A 182 10.52 -13.88 15.62
C GLN A 182 9.91 -12.51 15.95
N PRO A 183 10.64 -11.50 16.44
CA PRO A 183 10.05 -10.19 16.74
C PRO A 183 9.46 -9.51 15.51
N VAL A 184 10.11 -9.56 14.35
CA VAL A 184 9.60 -8.94 13.12
C VAL A 184 8.28 -9.58 12.68
N VAL A 185 8.21 -10.91 12.64
CA VAL A 185 6.98 -11.62 12.23
C VAL A 185 5.85 -11.39 13.22
N THR A 186 6.13 -11.48 14.52
CA THR A 186 5.11 -11.35 15.56
C THR A 186 4.55 -9.93 15.59
N ILE A 187 5.41 -8.90 15.59
CA ILE A 187 4.95 -7.50 15.56
C ILE A 187 4.09 -7.25 14.31
N LEU A 188 4.53 -7.66 13.11
CA LEU A 188 3.75 -7.43 11.89
C LEU A 188 2.39 -8.13 11.91
N LEU A 189 2.31 -9.36 12.45
CA LEU A 189 1.07 -10.13 12.52
C LEU A 189 0.09 -9.62 13.58
N ASP A 190 0.59 -9.02 14.65
CA ASP A 190 -0.24 -8.59 15.77
C ASP A 190 -0.70 -7.13 15.63
N THR A 191 0.08 -6.31 14.92
CA THR A 191 -0.19 -4.87 14.81
C THR A 191 -0.62 -4.43 13.42
N GLY A 192 -0.33 -5.23 12.40
CA GLY A 192 -0.54 -4.85 11.01
C GLY A 192 0.25 -3.61 10.56
N LEU A 193 1.36 -3.28 11.19
CA LEU A 193 2.21 -2.16 10.83
C LEU A 193 2.67 -2.23 9.37
N ARG A 194 2.85 -1.06 8.73
CA ARG A 194 3.61 -0.98 7.48
C ARG A 194 5.08 -1.31 7.76
N VAL A 195 5.76 -1.91 6.81
CA VAL A 195 7.19 -2.23 6.98
C VAL A 195 8.05 -1.00 7.29
N SER A 196 7.70 0.17 6.75
CA SER A 196 8.38 1.43 7.05
C SER A 196 8.12 1.90 8.47
N GLU A 197 6.91 1.72 8.99
CA GLU A 197 6.54 2.03 10.37
C GLU A 197 7.27 1.10 11.34
N LEU A 198 7.27 -0.21 11.08
CA LEU A 198 8.03 -1.18 11.86
C LEU A 198 9.54 -0.81 11.93
N CYS A 199 10.13 -0.47 10.78
CA CYS A 199 11.53 -0.05 10.73
C CYS A 199 11.78 1.31 11.42
N GLY A 200 10.74 2.13 11.53
CA GLY A 200 10.79 3.46 12.17
C GLY A 200 10.71 3.43 13.68
N LEU A 201 10.18 2.35 14.29
CA LEU A 201 10.01 2.28 15.74
C LEU A 201 11.33 2.44 16.49
N ASP A 202 11.32 3.30 17.48
CA ASP A 202 12.36 3.44 18.48
C ASP A 202 12.00 2.65 19.75
N THR A 203 12.96 2.42 20.64
CA THR A 203 12.70 1.78 21.93
C THR A 203 11.79 2.61 22.80
N ASP A 204 11.91 3.93 22.71
CA ASP A 204 11.12 4.88 23.51
C ASP A 204 9.65 4.95 23.04
N ASP A 205 9.37 4.46 21.82
CA ASP A 205 8.00 4.37 21.30
C ASP A 205 7.23 3.16 21.85
N VAL A 206 7.92 2.21 22.50
CA VAL A 206 7.38 0.92 22.91
C VAL A 206 7.18 0.86 24.42
N ASP A 207 5.96 0.60 24.82
CA ASP A 207 5.60 0.31 26.21
C ASP A 207 5.21 -1.17 26.31
N THR A 208 6.07 -1.95 26.99
CA THR A 208 5.83 -3.38 27.20
C THR A 208 4.87 -3.65 28.35
N GLU A 209 4.74 -2.72 29.31
CA GLU A 209 3.80 -2.83 30.44
C GLU A 209 2.38 -2.55 29.96
N ASP A 210 2.17 -1.48 29.19
CA ASP A 210 0.89 -1.14 28.55
C ASP A 210 0.60 -1.95 27.27
N MET A 211 1.52 -2.84 26.89
CA MET A 211 1.45 -3.67 25.67
C MET A 211 1.10 -2.85 24.43
N SER A 212 1.78 -1.76 24.24
CA SER A 212 1.47 -0.81 23.15
C SER A 212 2.73 -0.20 22.52
N ALA A 213 2.56 0.45 21.38
CA ALA A 213 3.58 1.33 20.81
C ALA A 213 2.95 2.54 20.12
N LEU A 214 3.62 3.66 20.20
CA LEU A 214 3.28 4.86 19.46
C LEU A 214 3.91 4.82 18.07
N VAL A 215 3.08 4.87 17.04
CA VAL A 215 3.53 4.98 15.66
C VAL A 215 3.44 6.42 15.21
N ILE A 216 4.59 7.05 15.10
CA ILE A 216 4.69 8.41 14.57
C ILE A 216 4.45 8.33 13.06
N ALA A 217 3.36 8.92 12.63
CA ALA A 217 2.95 8.88 11.25
C ALA A 217 3.79 9.82 10.39
N GLY A 218 4.12 9.34 9.19
CA GLY A 218 4.71 10.19 8.16
C GLY A 218 3.71 11.25 7.67
N LYS A 219 4.17 12.11 6.77
CA LYS A 219 3.42 13.23 6.21
C LYS A 219 1.98 12.88 5.80
N GLY A 220 1.02 13.54 6.43
CA GLY A 220 -0.41 13.45 6.08
C GLY A 220 -1.17 12.31 6.77
N GLU A 221 -0.53 11.49 7.55
CA GLU A 221 -1.15 10.50 8.43
C GLU A 221 -1.11 11.00 9.88
N LYS A 222 -2.03 10.53 10.73
CA LYS A 222 -2.05 10.87 12.16
C LYS A 222 -1.25 9.83 12.94
N ASP A 223 -0.56 10.29 13.98
CA ASP A 223 0.05 9.40 14.96
C ASP A 223 -1.02 8.48 15.54
N ARG A 224 -0.65 7.24 15.81
CA ARG A 224 -1.57 6.27 16.39
C ARG A 224 -0.86 5.31 17.32
N THR A 225 -1.56 4.87 18.34
CA THR A 225 -1.12 3.75 19.17
C THR A 225 -1.51 2.43 18.49
N VAL A 226 -0.59 1.47 18.51
CA VAL A 226 -0.85 0.07 18.16
C VAL A 226 -0.76 -0.78 19.41
N LEU A 227 -1.54 -1.85 19.47
CA LEU A 227 -1.62 -2.73 20.62
C LEU A 227 -0.84 -4.01 20.34
N PHE A 228 -0.17 -4.51 21.36
CA PHE A 228 0.56 -5.76 21.35
C PHE A 228 -0.21 -6.88 22.00
N THR A 229 0.09 -8.10 21.58
CA THR A 229 -0.27 -9.29 22.36
C THR A 229 0.87 -9.65 23.32
N GLN A 230 0.59 -10.51 24.29
CA GLN A 230 1.62 -11.07 25.16
C GLN A 230 2.74 -11.77 24.38
N ALA A 231 2.43 -12.34 23.20
CA ALA A 231 3.41 -12.97 22.33
C ALA A 231 4.39 -11.93 21.73
N THR A 232 3.87 -10.75 21.36
CA THR A 232 4.70 -9.62 20.89
C THR A 232 5.61 -9.11 21.99
N VAL A 233 5.10 -8.92 23.20
CA VAL A 233 5.90 -8.48 24.35
C VAL A 233 7.05 -9.46 24.60
N LYS A 234 6.76 -10.76 24.70
CA LYS A 234 7.79 -11.79 24.87
C LYS A 234 8.82 -11.81 23.74
N ALA A 235 8.41 -11.57 22.51
CA ALA A 235 9.32 -11.52 21.39
C ALA A 235 10.26 -10.29 21.45
N ILE A 236 9.74 -9.15 21.90
CA ILE A 236 10.53 -7.92 22.12
C ILE A 236 11.49 -8.11 23.30
N GLU A 237 11.03 -8.66 24.41
CA GLU A 237 11.86 -8.97 25.60
C GLU A 237 13.01 -9.92 25.26
N GLY A 238 12.72 -11.01 24.52
CA GLY A 238 13.75 -11.95 24.06
C GLY A 238 14.75 -11.33 23.06
N TRP A 239 14.32 -10.34 22.29
CA TRP A 239 15.17 -9.60 21.36
C TRP A 239 16.07 -8.57 22.07
N THR A 240 15.60 -7.94 23.15
CA THR A 240 16.24 -6.80 23.81
C THR A 240 17.72 -7.06 24.22
N PRO A 241 18.11 -8.20 24.78
CA PRO A 241 19.52 -8.49 25.10
C PRO A 241 20.41 -8.52 23.87
N ILE A 242 19.92 -9.12 22.78
CA ILE A 242 20.64 -9.21 21.51
C ILE A 242 20.78 -7.83 20.87
N ARG A 243 19.69 -7.04 20.91
CA ARG A 243 19.68 -5.65 20.47
C ARG A 243 20.76 -4.82 21.19
N ASN A 244 20.83 -4.93 22.50
CA ASN A 244 21.79 -4.17 23.30
C ASN A 244 23.25 -4.54 22.96
N THR A 245 23.51 -5.81 22.67
CA THR A 245 24.81 -6.23 22.15
C THR A 245 25.10 -5.61 20.77
N ARG A 246 24.12 -5.56 19.89
CA ARG A 246 24.28 -4.95 18.55
C ARG A 246 24.39 -3.42 18.60
N MET A 247 23.79 -2.76 19.59
CA MET A 247 23.86 -1.32 19.79
C MET A 247 25.32 -0.87 19.95
N GLY A 248 26.15 -1.61 20.67
CA GLY A 248 27.57 -1.31 20.88
C GLY A 248 28.44 -1.41 19.63
N ILE A 249 27.92 -1.92 18.49
CA ILE A 249 28.68 -2.07 17.24
C ILE A 249 28.63 -0.79 16.39
N CYS A 250 27.62 0.08 16.59
CA CYS A 250 27.37 1.26 15.76
C CYS A 250 27.59 2.55 16.53
N ASP A 251 28.46 3.41 16.00
CA ASP A 251 28.79 4.72 16.61
C ASP A 251 27.75 5.81 16.32
N ARG A 252 26.64 5.48 15.64
CA ARG A 252 25.60 6.45 15.25
C ARG A 252 24.50 6.51 16.28
N GLU A 253 24.45 7.54 17.09
CA GLU A 253 23.44 7.75 18.16
C GLU A 253 22.00 7.59 17.65
N ASN A 254 21.67 8.17 16.50
CA ASN A 254 20.31 8.08 15.92
C ASN A 254 19.88 6.65 15.54
N GLU A 255 20.84 5.76 15.29
CA GLU A 255 20.55 4.35 14.99
C GLU A 255 20.40 3.52 16.26
N GLN A 256 21.05 3.93 17.37
CA GLN A 256 21.00 3.25 18.66
C GLN A 256 19.62 3.24 19.31
N ARG A 257 18.78 4.24 19.00
CA ARG A 257 17.40 4.30 19.52
C ARG A 257 16.46 3.30 18.86
N SER A 258 16.83 2.76 17.68
CA SER A 258 15.96 1.87 16.92
C SER A 258 15.61 0.60 17.69
N LEU A 259 14.33 0.22 17.66
CA LEU A 259 13.86 -1.06 18.22
C LEU A 259 14.52 -2.25 17.52
N LEU A 260 14.64 -2.22 16.19
CA LEU A 260 15.17 -3.31 15.40
C LEU A 260 16.51 -2.95 14.76
N LEU A 261 17.58 -3.60 15.20
CA LEU A 261 18.94 -3.41 14.71
C LEU A 261 19.41 -4.61 13.87
N SER A 262 20.04 -4.33 12.73
CA SER A 262 20.72 -5.33 11.91
C SER A 262 21.95 -5.91 12.64
N SER A 263 22.56 -6.95 12.10
CA SER A 263 23.83 -7.52 12.63
C SER A 263 24.98 -6.52 12.67
N ARG A 264 24.88 -5.39 11.96
CA ARG A 264 25.87 -4.30 11.94
C ARG A 264 25.52 -3.15 12.89
N GLY A 265 24.58 -3.33 13.82
CA GLY A 265 24.14 -2.30 14.72
C GLY A 265 23.34 -1.15 14.07
N ARG A 266 22.94 -1.28 12.82
CA ARG A 266 22.18 -0.26 12.08
C ARG A 266 20.69 -0.54 12.13
N ARG A 267 19.88 0.51 12.14
CA ARG A 267 18.42 0.44 11.99
C ARG A 267 18.04 -0.47 10.81
N MET A 268 17.08 -1.33 11.01
CA MET A 268 16.52 -2.16 9.93
C MET A 268 15.86 -1.26 8.87
N ASN A 269 15.97 -1.68 7.64
CA ASN A 269 15.28 -1.01 6.53
C ASN A 269 14.30 -1.98 5.84
N PRO A 270 13.30 -1.46 5.10
CA PRO A 270 12.28 -2.29 4.45
C PRO A 270 12.84 -3.39 3.54
N ARG A 271 13.98 -3.14 2.89
CA ARG A 271 14.62 -4.15 2.02
C ARG A 271 15.24 -5.31 2.82
N SER A 272 15.79 -5.00 4.00
CA SER A 272 16.32 -6.03 4.90
C SER A 272 15.21 -6.89 5.47
N VAL A 273 14.08 -6.27 5.84
CA VAL A 273 12.87 -7.00 6.28
C VAL A 273 12.34 -7.88 5.14
N GLN A 274 12.29 -7.39 3.90
CA GLN A 274 11.87 -8.22 2.76
C GLN A 274 12.78 -9.43 2.57
N LYS A 275 14.11 -9.25 2.65
CA LYS A 275 15.05 -10.38 2.58
C LYS A 275 14.86 -11.39 3.72
N LEU A 276 14.49 -10.92 4.91
CA LEU A 276 14.14 -11.81 6.02
C LEU A 276 12.88 -12.62 5.68
N MET A 277 11.83 -11.96 5.13
CA MET A 277 10.63 -12.66 4.68
C MET A 277 10.93 -13.71 3.61
N ASP A 278 11.81 -13.41 2.65
CA ASP A 278 12.19 -14.35 1.60
C ASP A 278 12.83 -15.62 2.20
N ARG A 279 13.76 -15.49 3.18
CA ARG A 279 14.34 -16.62 3.90
C ARG A 279 13.32 -17.44 4.70
N LEU A 280 12.39 -16.73 5.36
CA LEU A 280 11.33 -17.39 6.13
C LEU A 280 10.33 -18.11 5.22
N ALA A 281 10.06 -17.58 4.02
CA ALA A 281 9.24 -18.25 3.02
C ALA A 281 9.87 -19.59 2.60
N ASP A 282 11.17 -19.59 2.31
CA ASP A 282 11.92 -20.81 1.98
C ASP A 282 11.87 -21.83 3.14
N ALA A 283 12.12 -21.38 4.38
CA ALA A 283 12.08 -22.24 5.57
C ALA A 283 10.67 -22.78 5.89
N ALA A 284 9.62 -22.03 5.56
CA ALA A 284 8.23 -22.42 5.76
C ALA A 284 7.64 -23.22 4.59
N ASP A 285 8.43 -23.48 3.55
CA ASP A 285 7.96 -24.11 2.29
C ASP A 285 6.74 -23.37 1.71
N ILE A 286 6.89 -22.06 1.53
CA ILE A 286 5.88 -21.15 0.94
C ILE A 286 6.54 -20.38 -0.20
N PRO A 287 5.89 -20.20 -1.34
CA PRO A 287 6.43 -19.37 -2.41
C PRO A 287 6.75 -17.95 -1.90
N ARG A 288 7.96 -17.44 -2.18
CA ARG A 288 8.40 -16.08 -1.74
C ARG A 288 7.42 -14.99 -2.14
N SER A 289 6.71 -15.15 -3.27
CA SER A 289 5.68 -14.21 -3.71
C SER A 289 4.45 -14.15 -2.81
N ARG A 290 4.28 -15.13 -1.91
CA ARG A 290 3.16 -15.19 -0.95
C ARG A 290 3.50 -14.60 0.41
N LEU A 291 4.78 -14.53 0.79
CA LEU A 291 5.20 -13.99 2.09
C LEU A 291 5.90 -12.63 1.92
N SER A 292 5.29 -11.61 2.45
CA SER A 292 5.81 -10.24 2.48
C SER A 292 5.23 -9.49 3.69
N PRO A 293 5.83 -8.37 4.11
CA PRO A 293 5.23 -7.53 5.15
C PRO A 293 3.79 -7.09 4.82
N HIS A 294 3.50 -6.84 3.55
CA HIS A 294 2.14 -6.50 3.11
C HIS A 294 1.17 -7.68 3.27
N THR A 295 1.63 -8.90 2.95
CA THR A 295 0.81 -10.10 3.15
C THR A 295 0.49 -10.31 4.63
N LEU A 296 1.47 -10.12 5.54
CA LEU A 296 1.23 -10.23 6.98
C LEU A 296 0.23 -9.17 7.48
N ARG A 297 0.35 -7.93 7.00
CA ARG A 297 -0.61 -6.87 7.30
C ARG A 297 -2.02 -7.20 6.78
N HIS A 298 -2.14 -7.77 5.58
CA HIS A 298 -3.43 -8.21 5.04
C HIS A 298 -4.01 -9.36 5.88
N THR A 299 -3.16 -10.32 6.28
CA THR A 299 -3.56 -11.42 7.17
C THR A 299 -4.04 -10.92 8.53
N PHE A 300 -3.39 -9.91 9.12
CA PHE A 300 -3.85 -9.25 10.34
C PHE A 300 -5.24 -8.64 10.16
N ALA A 301 -5.43 -7.83 9.11
CA ALA A 301 -6.69 -7.14 8.87
C ALA A 301 -7.86 -8.12 8.60
N THR A 302 -7.61 -9.14 7.77
CA THR A 302 -8.61 -10.19 7.49
C THR A 302 -8.92 -10.99 8.74
N GLY A 303 -7.90 -11.36 9.53
CA GLY A 303 -8.13 -12.06 10.78
C GLY A 303 -8.90 -11.25 11.84
N LEU A 304 -8.81 -9.92 11.83
CA LEU A 304 -9.67 -9.07 12.67
C LEU A 304 -11.12 -9.09 12.17
N LEU A 305 -11.32 -8.99 10.85
CA LEU A 305 -12.64 -9.04 10.23
C LEU A 305 -13.33 -10.38 10.50
N GLU A 306 -12.60 -11.51 10.35
CA GLU A 306 -13.09 -12.86 10.66
C GLU A 306 -13.49 -13.04 12.14
N ARG A 307 -12.89 -12.27 13.04
CA ARG A 307 -13.24 -12.22 14.47
C ARG A 307 -14.34 -11.21 14.80
N GLY A 308 -14.96 -10.59 13.80
CA GLY A 308 -16.09 -9.67 13.94
C GLY A 308 -15.74 -8.22 14.21
N ALA A 309 -14.47 -7.82 14.03
CA ALA A 309 -14.12 -6.41 14.12
C ALA A 309 -14.74 -5.61 12.96
N ASP A 310 -15.33 -4.46 13.26
CA ASP A 310 -15.89 -3.58 12.24
C ASP A 310 -14.80 -2.88 11.40
N LEU A 311 -15.17 -2.44 10.19
CA LEU A 311 -14.23 -1.82 9.26
C LEU A 311 -13.64 -0.51 9.75
N VAL A 312 -14.37 0.25 10.57
CA VAL A 312 -13.90 1.53 11.11
C VAL A 312 -12.80 1.27 12.13
N THR A 313 -12.99 0.26 12.98
CA THR A 313 -11.97 -0.21 13.93
C THR A 313 -10.72 -0.69 13.20
N ILE A 314 -10.88 -1.53 12.16
CA ILE A 314 -9.76 -2.01 11.33
C ILE A 314 -9.06 -0.83 10.65
N GLN A 315 -9.80 0.14 10.10
CA GLN A 315 -9.24 1.34 9.48
C GLN A 315 -8.38 2.14 10.48
N ARG A 316 -8.88 2.34 11.70
CA ARG A 316 -8.15 3.06 12.76
C ARG A 316 -6.87 2.34 13.15
N LEU A 317 -6.94 1.04 13.41
CA LEU A 317 -5.77 0.23 13.77
C LEU A 317 -4.70 0.23 12.67
N LEU A 318 -5.12 0.16 11.41
CA LEU A 318 -4.21 0.18 10.28
C LEU A 318 -3.69 1.60 9.94
N GLY A 319 -4.32 2.65 10.43
CA GLY A 319 -3.97 4.04 10.07
C GLY A 319 -4.22 4.33 8.59
N HIS A 320 -5.37 3.88 8.05
CA HIS A 320 -5.77 4.18 6.69
C HIS A 320 -6.42 5.57 6.62
N ALA A 321 -5.85 6.47 5.85
CA ALA A 321 -6.40 7.82 5.62
C ALA A 321 -7.76 7.79 4.90
N SER A 322 -8.08 6.71 4.18
CA SER A 322 -9.33 6.55 3.43
C SER A 322 -9.93 5.17 3.64
N ILE A 323 -11.25 5.14 3.84
CA ILE A 323 -12.03 3.88 3.95
C ILE A 323 -11.99 3.06 2.66
N ALA A 324 -11.70 3.71 1.51
CA ALA A 324 -11.55 3.02 0.23
C ALA A 324 -10.41 1.98 0.23
N THR A 325 -9.36 2.20 1.04
CA THR A 325 -8.25 1.24 1.21
C THR A 325 -8.64 0.08 2.11
N THR A 326 -9.63 0.25 2.98
CA THR A 326 -10.14 -0.79 3.87
C THR A 326 -11.25 -1.61 3.20
N ARG A 327 -12.00 -1.03 2.24
CA ARG A 327 -13.00 -1.73 1.43
C ARG A 327 -12.49 -2.96 0.69
N VAL A 328 -11.20 -3.00 0.38
CA VAL A 328 -10.56 -4.17 -0.24
C VAL A 328 -10.74 -5.44 0.62
N TYR A 329 -10.88 -5.31 1.93
CA TYR A 329 -11.13 -6.43 2.83
C TYR A 329 -12.59 -6.92 2.81
N LEU A 330 -13.55 -6.09 2.39
CA LEU A 330 -14.95 -6.51 2.20
C LEU A 330 -15.11 -7.51 1.04
N GLU A 331 -14.30 -7.37 -0.02
CA GLU A 331 -14.34 -8.28 -1.17
C GLU A 331 -13.81 -9.68 -0.84
N ILE A 332 -13.07 -9.84 0.28
CA ILE A 332 -12.65 -11.15 0.80
C ILE A 332 -13.80 -11.81 1.57
N GLY A 333 -14.78 -11.01 1.99
CA GLY A 333 -15.79 -11.36 2.99
C GLY A 333 -17.03 -12.07 2.47
N ASP A 334 -17.14 -12.52 1.22
CA ASP A 334 -18.33 -13.28 0.80
C ASP A 334 -18.46 -14.61 1.54
N GLN A 335 -17.35 -15.25 1.90
CA GLN A 335 -17.36 -16.39 2.82
C GLN A 335 -17.62 -15.95 4.26
N THR A 336 -16.96 -14.89 4.70
CA THR A 336 -17.11 -14.33 6.06
C THR A 336 -18.52 -13.72 6.24
N LEU A 337 -19.10 -13.11 5.21
CA LEU A 337 -20.46 -12.59 5.26
C LEU A 337 -21.48 -13.73 5.49
N ARG A 338 -21.30 -14.87 4.81
CA ARG A 338 -22.12 -16.07 5.03
C ARG A 338 -21.92 -16.65 6.44
N GLU A 339 -20.69 -16.70 6.93
CA GLU A 339 -20.39 -17.20 8.29
C GLU A 339 -20.95 -16.27 9.37
N ILE A 340 -20.84 -14.93 9.19
CA ILE A 340 -21.43 -13.95 10.11
C ILE A 340 -22.96 -14.02 10.06
N TYR A 341 -23.55 -14.11 8.86
CA TYR A 341 -24.99 -14.29 8.71
C TYR A 341 -25.49 -15.57 9.40
N HIS A 342 -24.80 -16.71 9.19
CA HIS A 342 -25.16 -17.96 9.84
C HIS A 342 -24.87 -17.97 11.34
N ARG A 343 -23.95 -17.13 11.84
CA ARG A 343 -23.73 -16.97 13.29
C ARG A 343 -24.84 -16.14 13.92
N ALA A 344 -25.16 -14.99 13.32
CA ALA A 344 -26.26 -14.14 13.78
C ALA A 344 -27.60 -14.89 13.82
N GLN A 345 -27.90 -15.69 12.80
CA GLN A 345 -29.09 -16.54 12.75
C GLN A 345 -29.07 -17.65 13.81
N ARG A 346 -27.91 -18.19 14.18
CA ARG A 346 -27.78 -19.18 15.25
C ARG A 346 -27.92 -18.55 16.63
N GLU A 347 -27.47 -17.33 16.81
CA GLU A 347 -27.63 -16.57 18.06
C GLU A 347 -29.08 -16.15 18.25
N GLU A 348 -29.81 -15.75 17.19
CA GLU A 348 -31.26 -15.51 17.25
C GLU A 348 -32.06 -16.79 17.57
N ALA A 349 -31.73 -17.92 16.94
CA ALA A 349 -32.38 -19.19 17.22
C ALA A 349 -32.12 -19.73 18.64
N ALA A 350 -30.94 -19.41 19.22
CA ALA A 350 -30.61 -19.79 20.59
C ALA A 350 -31.29 -18.88 21.65
N THR A 351 -31.67 -17.68 21.30
CA THR A 351 -32.48 -16.78 22.17
C THR A 351 -33.96 -17.09 22.10
N ASP A 352 -34.48 -17.52 20.95
CA ASP A 352 -35.88 -17.99 20.82
C ASP A 352 -36.15 -19.30 21.59
N ASP A 353 -35.18 -20.22 21.64
CA ASP A 353 -35.29 -21.48 22.42
C ASP A 353 -35.20 -21.26 23.95
N SER A 354 -34.71 -20.09 24.39
CA SER A 354 -34.62 -19.74 25.80
C SER A 354 -35.89 -19.05 26.36
N ASP A 355 -36.74 -18.53 25.47
CA ASP A 355 -38.00 -17.87 25.86
C ASP A 355 -39.19 -18.84 25.91
N GLU A 356 -39.05 -20.11 25.46
CA GLU A 356 -40.14 -21.08 25.45
C GLU A 356 -40.21 -21.96 26.71
N VAL A 357 -39.36 -21.77 27.71
CA VAL A 357 -39.40 -22.52 28.98
C VAL A 357 -39.51 -21.58 30.16
N THR A 358 -40.67 -20.99 30.38
CA THR A 358 -41.21 -20.68 31.71
C THR A 358 -42.70 -20.24 31.61
N VAL A 359 -43.56 -21.14 31.21
CA VAL A 359 -44.94 -21.10 31.70
C VAL A 359 -45.06 -22.22 32.76
N ILE A 360 -44.63 -21.93 33.96
CA ILE A 360 -45.01 -22.75 35.12
C ILE A 360 -46.21 -22.07 35.77
N GLU A 361 -47.28 -22.83 35.78
CA GLU A 361 -48.49 -22.64 36.56
C GLU A 361 -48.23 -22.05 37.94
N ALA A 362 -48.83 -20.95 38.26
CA ALA A 362 -49.13 -20.56 39.63
C ALA A 362 -50.58 -20.05 39.66
N GLU A 363 -51.53 -21.04 39.71
CA GLU A 363 -52.76 -20.84 40.41
C GLU A 363 -52.38 -20.78 41.92
N GLU A 364 -52.70 -19.67 42.54
CA GLU A 364 -53.39 -19.55 43.85
C GLU A 364 -53.22 -18.13 44.44
N ALA A 365 -54.38 -17.64 44.87
CA ALA A 365 -54.60 -16.66 45.94
C ALA A 365 -54.50 -15.17 45.58
N LEU A 366 -55.64 -14.63 45.18
CA LEU A 366 -56.04 -13.24 45.47
C LEU A 366 -56.38 -13.05 46.94
N PRO A 367 -56.01 -11.96 47.56
CA PRO A 367 -56.88 -11.29 48.52
C PRO A 367 -57.36 -9.97 47.98
N ASP A 368 -58.70 -9.86 48.08
CA ASP A 368 -59.53 -8.70 47.95
C ASP A 368 -59.09 -7.56 48.89
N VAL A 369 -58.85 -6.35 48.35
CA VAL A 369 -58.97 -5.09 49.13
C VAL A 369 -59.21 -3.90 48.17
N GLY A 370 -60.42 -3.38 48.22
CA GLY A 370 -60.72 -1.97 48.52
C GLY A 370 -60.42 -0.92 47.43
N GLU A 371 -61.51 -0.46 46.82
CA GLU A 371 -61.64 0.83 46.14
C GLU A 371 -61.18 2.01 46.99
N ALA A 372 -60.45 2.94 46.42
CA ALA A 372 -60.49 4.34 46.84
C ALA A 372 -59.95 5.27 45.69
N PRO A 373 -60.34 6.55 45.66
CA PRO A 373 -60.78 7.19 44.39
C PRO A 373 -59.71 8.15 43.80
N TYR A 374 -59.97 8.46 42.53
CA TYR A 374 -59.35 9.54 41.76
C TYR A 374 -59.38 10.91 42.45
N GLN A 375 -58.23 11.59 42.53
CA GLN A 375 -58.16 13.05 42.59
C GLN A 375 -57.20 13.57 41.48
N ARG A 376 -57.77 14.35 40.57
CA ARG A 376 -57.09 15.30 39.70
C ARG A 376 -56.72 16.53 40.51
N ILE A 377 -55.55 17.04 40.35
CA ILE A 377 -55.15 18.39 40.72
C ILE A 377 -54.20 18.96 39.65
N PRO A 378 -54.14 20.30 39.43
CA PRO A 378 -54.43 21.05 38.23
C PRO A 378 -53.24 21.26 37.31
#